data_2826246265ef0d0cc0ad375969109397
#
_entry.id   2826246265ef0d0cc0ad375969109397
#
_cell.length_a   1.000
_cell.length_b   1.000
_cell.length_c   1.000
_cell.angle_alpha   90.00
_cell.angle_beta   90.00
_cell.angle_gamma   90.00
#
_symmetry.space_group_name_H-M   'P 1'
#
loop_
_entity.id
_entity.type
_entity.pdbx_description
1 polymer ?
#
loop_
_entity_poly.entity_id
_entity_poly.type
_entity_poly.pdbx_seq_one_letter_code
_entity_poly.pdbx_strand_id
1 'polypeptide(L)'
;IYPQIMPGARPSDEIIVLEDTDGDGRADKRTVFANDLLIPTAVLPDDRGGAYVANSSEVVHLSDTDGDGKADARRVVLAGFGTEDTHHILHTFMWGPDGAFYFNQSIYIHTHAETPHGVERLMGSGIWRLQTDTHKAEIVSRGLVNPWGHGFNRWGQSFATDGAGGNGINYAFRGS
;
A
#
# COMPACT_ATOMS: atom_id res chain seq x y z
N ILE A 1 -8.00 -14.70 -10.60
CA ILE A 1 -6.59 -14.61 -10.14
C ILE A 1 -6.45 -15.06 -8.67
N TYR A 2 -7.12 -15.79 -8.02
CA TYR A 2 -6.97 -16.17 -6.63
C TYR A 2 -6.61 -17.65 -6.48
N PRO A 3 -5.71 -18.01 -5.57
CA PRO A 3 -4.91 -17.17 -4.67
C PRO A 3 -3.63 -16.62 -5.30
N GLN A 4 -3.24 -17.08 -6.46
CA GLN A 4 -1.96 -16.78 -7.10
C GLN A 4 -2.15 -16.05 -8.42
N ILE A 5 -1.17 -15.22 -8.78
CA ILE A 5 -1.13 -14.60 -10.10
C ILE A 5 -0.90 -15.70 -11.15
N MET A 6 -1.81 -15.81 -12.07
CA MET A 6 -1.68 -16.80 -13.15
C MET A 6 -0.55 -16.42 -14.13
N PRO A 7 0.26 -17.39 -14.57
CA PRO A 7 1.23 -17.13 -15.61
C PRO A 7 0.59 -16.51 -16.86
N GLY A 8 1.15 -15.41 -17.34
CA GLY A 8 0.63 -14.67 -18.49
C GLY A 8 -0.55 -13.75 -18.19
N ALA A 9 -0.90 -13.54 -16.92
CA ALA A 9 -1.86 -12.51 -16.52
C ALA A 9 -1.37 -11.14 -17.05
N ARG A 10 -2.26 -10.42 -17.74
CA ARG A 10 -1.97 -9.09 -18.25
C ARG A 10 -2.46 -8.06 -17.26
N PRO A 11 -1.69 -6.97 -17.02
CA PRO A 11 -2.18 -5.81 -16.31
C PRO A 11 -3.43 -5.27 -17.01
N SER A 12 -4.51 -5.03 -16.24
CA SER A 12 -5.78 -4.54 -16.79
C SER A 12 -6.59 -3.73 -15.78
N ASP A 13 -6.06 -3.58 -14.57
CA ASP A 13 -6.74 -2.85 -13.51
C ASP A 13 -6.46 -1.34 -13.62
N GLU A 14 -7.35 -0.56 -13.04
CA GLU A 14 -7.33 0.90 -13.12
C GLU A 14 -7.37 1.54 -11.73
N ILE A 15 -6.77 2.72 -11.62
CA ILE A 15 -7.07 3.68 -10.56
C ILE A 15 -7.98 4.74 -11.16
N ILE A 16 -9.09 5.00 -10.49
CA ILE A 16 -10.07 6.00 -10.92
C ILE A 16 -10.20 7.12 -9.88
N VAL A 17 -10.41 8.33 -10.36
CA VAL A 17 -10.82 9.47 -9.56
C VAL A 17 -12.31 9.70 -9.78
N LEU A 18 -13.05 9.80 -8.70
CA LEU A 18 -14.47 10.13 -8.68
C LEU A 18 -14.63 11.51 -8.07
N GLU A 19 -15.35 12.39 -8.75
CA GLU A 19 -15.57 13.77 -8.33
C GLU A 19 -17.07 14.06 -8.24
N ASP A 20 -17.47 14.72 -7.19
CA ASP A 20 -18.78 15.34 -7.02
C ASP A 20 -18.63 16.82 -7.44
N THR A 21 -19.07 17.14 -8.66
CA THR A 21 -18.81 18.45 -9.24
C THR A 21 -19.88 19.49 -8.91
N ASP A 22 -21.07 19.04 -8.47
CA ASP A 22 -22.19 19.90 -8.09
C ASP A 22 -22.46 19.96 -6.58
N GLY A 23 -21.77 19.13 -5.77
CA GLY A 23 -21.83 19.15 -4.32
C GLY A 23 -23.09 18.47 -3.75
N ASP A 24 -23.72 17.57 -4.49
CA ASP A 24 -24.93 16.87 -4.05
C ASP A 24 -24.64 15.63 -3.18
N GLY A 25 -23.35 15.27 -3.00
CA GLY A 25 -22.90 14.12 -2.24
C GLY A 25 -22.78 12.85 -3.08
N ARG A 26 -22.88 12.95 -4.40
CA ARG A 26 -22.69 11.85 -5.34
C ARG A 26 -21.64 12.23 -6.38
N ALA A 27 -20.77 11.27 -6.68
CA ALA A 27 -19.82 11.47 -7.76
C ALA A 27 -20.52 11.44 -9.12
N ASP A 28 -20.36 12.47 -9.90
CA ASP A 28 -20.91 12.66 -11.25
C ASP A 28 -19.83 12.69 -12.35
N LYS A 29 -18.56 12.77 -11.97
CA LYS A 29 -17.44 12.71 -12.90
C LYS A 29 -16.49 11.58 -12.54
N ARG A 30 -16.10 10.80 -13.56
CA ARG A 30 -15.13 9.71 -13.45
C ARG A 30 -13.95 9.95 -14.39
N THR A 31 -12.75 9.95 -13.84
CA THR A 31 -11.51 10.02 -14.61
C THR A 31 -10.68 8.76 -14.36
N VAL A 32 -10.14 8.12 -15.40
CA VAL A 32 -9.14 7.06 -15.24
C VAL A 32 -7.81 7.75 -15.03
N PHE A 33 -7.31 7.68 -13.79
CA PHE A 33 -6.03 8.27 -13.40
C PHE A 33 -4.85 7.43 -13.91
N ALA A 34 -4.94 6.11 -13.79
CA ALA A 34 -3.93 5.18 -14.29
C ALA A 34 -4.58 3.86 -14.70
N ASN A 35 -3.98 3.21 -15.68
CA ASN A 35 -4.39 1.89 -16.19
C ASN A 35 -3.19 0.94 -16.25
N ASP A 36 -3.40 -0.26 -16.80
CA ASP A 36 -2.38 -1.30 -16.97
C ASP A 36 -1.70 -1.67 -15.65
N LEU A 37 -2.46 -1.70 -14.56
CA LEU A 37 -2.01 -2.13 -13.26
C LEU A 37 -2.33 -3.62 -13.03
N LEU A 38 -1.54 -4.28 -12.21
CA LEU A 38 -1.72 -5.69 -11.87
C LEU A 38 -2.07 -5.84 -10.40
N ILE A 39 -3.35 -6.08 -10.14
CA ILE A 39 -3.92 -6.27 -8.80
C ILE A 39 -3.50 -5.13 -7.85
N PRO A 40 -3.91 -3.89 -8.13
CA PRO A 40 -3.66 -2.78 -7.21
C PRO A 40 -4.54 -2.96 -5.96
N THR A 41 -3.91 -3.20 -4.82
CA THR A 41 -4.58 -3.53 -3.55
C THR A 41 -4.66 -2.37 -2.58
N ALA A 42 -3.93 -1.31 -2.84
CA ALA A 42 -4.02 -0.07 -2.07
C ALA A 42 -3.62 1.13 -2.92
N VAL A 43 -4.22 2.27 -2.62
CA VAL A 43 -3.88 3.57 -3.20
C VAL A 43 -3.87 4.63 -2.09
N LEU A 44 -2.88 5.50 -2.12
CA LEU A 44 -2.76 6.64 -1.22
C LEU A 44 -2.37 7.88 -2.03
N PRO A 45 -3.28 8.83 -2.22
CA PRO A 45 -2.98 10.09 -2.88
C PRO A 45 -1.88 10.87 -2.15
N ASP A 46 -1.12 11.65 -2.91
CA ASP A 46 -0.24 12.68 -2.38
C ASP A 46 -0.80 14.09 -2.65
N ASP A 47 -0.20 15.10 -2.01
CA ASP A 47 -0.66 16.50 -2.14
C ASP A 47 -0.19 17.17 -3.46
N ARG A 48 0.34 16.42 -4.42
CA ARG A 48 1.02 16.95 -5.62
C ARG A 48 0.44 16.41 -6.93
N GLY A 49 -0.78 15.88 -6.87
CA GLY A 49 -1.45 15.29 -8.04
C GLY A 49 -0.96 13.88 -8.39
N GLY A 50 -0.35 13.19 -7.44
CA GLY A 50 0.09 11.81 -7.60
C GLY A 50 -0.54 10.86 -6.60
N ALA A 51 -0.16 9.57 -6.70
CA ALA A 51 -0.58 8.55 -5.76
C ALA A 51 0.47 7.45 -5.61
N TYR A 52 0.61 6.93 -4.40
CA TYR A 52 1.30 5.68 -4.14
C TYR A 52 0.33 4.52 -4.33
N VAL A 53 0.74 3.50 -5.07
CA VAL A 53 -0.10 2.34 -5.39
C VAL A 53 0.66 1.06 -5.07
N ALA A 54 0.00 0.14 -4.36
CA ALA A 54 0.45 -1.24 -4.26
C ALA A 54 0.11 -1.95 -5.57
N ASN A 55 1.10 -2.23 -6.38
CA ASN A 55 0.94 -2.86 -7.68
C ASN A 55 1.62 -4.24 -7.67
N SER A 56 0.93 -5.22 -7.10
CA SER A 56 1.44 -6.59 -6.96
C SER A 56 2.70 -6.68 -6.10
N SER A 57 3.88 -6.92 -6.71
CA SER A 57 5.16 -7.10 -6.01
C SER A 57 5.90 -5.81 -5.67
N GLU A 58 5.29 -4.65 -5.92
CA GLU A 58 5.95 -3.35 -5.79
C GLU A 58 5.03 -2.26 -5.27
N VAL A 59 5.62 -1.26 -4.65
CA VAL A 59 5.00 0.05 -4.42
C VAL A 59 5.47 0.98 -5.52
N VAL A 60 4.54 1.54 -6.27
CA VAL A 60 4.82 2.53 -7.31
C VAL A 60 4.28 3.89 -6.90
N HIS A 61 4.93 4.93 -7.34
CA HIS A 61 4.43 6.31 -7.31
C HIS A 61 4.04 6.69 -8.72
N LEU A 62 2.79 7.05 -8.91
CA LEU A 62 2.21 7.54 -10.14
C LEU A 62 2.03 9.05 -10.02
N SER A 63 2.40 9.81 -11.04
CA SER A 63 2.31 11.26 -11.02
C SER A 63 1.63 11.76 -12.30
N ASP A 64 0.77 12.74 -12.12
CA ASP A 64 0.25 13.62 -13.16
C ASP A 64 1.18 14.83 -13.24
N THR A 65 1.99 14.93 -14.30
CA THR A 65 3.01 15.99 -14.41
C THR A 65 2.56 17.18 -15.25
N ASP A 66 1.48 17.03 -16.02
CA ASP A 66 0.94 18.09 -16.87
C ASP A 66 -0.42 18.65 -16.40
N GLY A 67 -1.02 18.02 -15.38
CA GLY A 67 -2.24 18.50 -14.73
C GLY A 67 -3.54 18.11 -15.47
N ASP A 68 -3.52 17.10 -16.32
CA ASP A 68 -4.70 16.64 -17.07
C ASP A 68 -5.60 15.66 -16.30
N GLY A 69 -5.19 15.30 -15.08
CA GLY A 69 -5.89 14.35 -14.21
C GLY A 69 -5.56 12.89 -14.48
N LYS A 70 -4.48 12.62 -15.21
CA LYS A 70 -4.00 11.28 -15.52
C LYS A 70 -2.52 11.15 -15.18
N ALA A 71 -2.14 10.00 -14.70
CA ALA A 71 -0.73 9.71 -14.46
C ALA A 71 0.03 9.49 -15.77
N ASP A 72 1.04 10.30 -16.01
CA ASP A 72 1.95 10.23 -17.16
C ASP A 72 3.37 9.82 -16.76
N ALA A 73 3.67 9.75 -15.47
CA ALA A 73 4.93 9.26 -14.95
C ALA A 73 4.73 8.15 -13.92
N ARG A 74 5.59 7.14 -13.96
CA ARG A 74 5.62 6.02 -13.02
C ARG A 74 7.03 5.79 -12.51
N ARG A 75 7.15 5.68 -11.19
CA ARG A 75 8.42 5.35 -10.51
C ARG A 75 8.19 4.23 -9.50
N VAL A 76 9.02 3.19 -9.56
CA VAL A 76 9.06 2.16 -8.50
C VAL A 76 9.70 2.79 -7.26
N VAL A 77 9.02 2.71 -6.14
CA VAL A 77 9.43 3.26 -4.84
C VAL A 77 10.09 2.19 -3.99
N LEU A 78 9.50 1.01 -3.99
CA LEU A 78 10.00 -0.16 -3.27
C LEU A 78 9.50 -1.42 -3.97
N ALA A 79 10.36 -2.43 -4.09
CA ALA A 79 10.04 -3.70 -4.73
C ALA A 79 10.60 -4.87 -3.94
N GLY A 80 10.24 -6.09 -4.34
CA GLY A 80 10.70 -7.33 -3.73
C GLY A 80 9.68 -7.97 -2.80
N PHE A 81 8.41 -7.57 -2.91
CA PHE A 81 7.30 -8.19 -2.19
C PHE A 81 6.84 -9.46 -2.90
N GLY A 82 6.54 -10.49 -2.10
CA GLY A 82 6.02 -11.75 -2.61
C GLY A 82 4.60 -11.62 -3.16
N THR A 83 4.21 -12.61 -3.94
CA THR A 83 2.89 -12.69 -4.58
C THR A 83 2.25 -14.06 -4.40
N GLU A 84 2.62 -14.75 -3.34
CA GLU A 84 2.21 -16.13 -3.06
C GLU A 84 0.70 -16.24 -2.84
N ASP A 85 0.10 -15.18 -2.32
CA ASP A 85 -1.35 -15.08 -2.15
C ASP A 85 -1.83 -13.65 -2.39
N THR A 86 -2.63 -13.46 -3.43
CA THR A 86 -3.10 -12.14 -3.87
C THR A 86 -4.01 -11.41 -2.87
N HIS A 87 -4.58 -12.12 -1.88
CA HIS A 87 -5.32 -11.51 -0.78
C HIS A 87 -4.43 -10.96 0.33
N HIS A 88 -3.15 -11.32 0.34
CA HIS A 88 -2.24 -11.04 1.45
C HIS A 88 -1.07 -10.15 1.08
N ILE A 89 -1.02 -9.68 -0.18
CA ILE A 89 -0.02 -8.72 -0.64
C ILE A 89 -0.17 -7.37 0.06
N LEU A 90 0.55 -6.37 -0.36
CA LEU A 90 0.57 -5.05 0.29
C LEU A 90 -0.81 -4.40 0.32
N HIS A 91 -1.17 -3.80 1.44
CA HIS A 91 -2.44 -3.09 1.63
C HIS A 91 -2.38 -2.06 2.76
N THR A 92 -3.50 -1.37 3.01
CA THR A 92 -3.67 -0.43 4.13
C THR A 92 -2.63 0.69 4.10
N PHE A 93 -2.56 1.39 3.00
CA PHE A 93 -1.66 2.53 2.80
C PHE A 93 -2.12 3.75 3.58
N MET A 94 -1.20 4.37 4.32
CA MET A 94 -1.51 5.58 5.09
C MET A 94 -0.26 6.41 5.39
N TRP A 95 -0.45 7.71 5.61
CA TRP A 95 0.56 8.56 6.21
C TRP A 95 0.51 8.45 7.74
N GLY A 96 1.65 8.25 8.35
CA GLY A 96 1.79 8.28 9.80
C GLY A 96 1.94 9.71 10.34
N PRO A 97 1.77 9.89 11.66
CA PRO A 97 1.91 11.19 12.32
C PRO A 97 3.34 11.75 12.27
N ASP A 98 4.30 10.92 11.91
CA ASP A 98 5.71 11.27 11.70
C ASP A 98 6.05 11.61 10.24
N GLY A 99 5.03 11.70 9.38
CA GLY A 99 5.18 11.98 7.96
C GLY A 99 5.70 10.82 7.12
N ALA A 100 5.92 9.66 7.72
CA ALA A 100 6.33 8.47 6.98
C ALA A 100 5.11 7.73 6.40
N PHE A 101 5.37 6.94 5.38
CA PHE A 101 4.39 6.10 4.71
C PHE A 101 4.33 4.73 5.37
N TYR A 102 3.16 4.32 5.81
CA TYR A 102 2.93 3.03 6.45
C TYR A 102 2.05 2.13 5.59
N PHE A 103 2.33 0.84 5.64
CA PHE A 103 1.54 -0.18 4.96
C PHE A 103 1.68 -1.55 5.63
N ASN A 104 0.72 -2.42 5.35
CA ASN A 104 0.70 -3.77 5.88
C ASN A 104 1.06 -4.79 4.80
N GLN A 105 1.65 -5.87 5.26
CA GLN A 105 1.80 -7.14 4.56
C GLN A 105 1.15 -8.23 5.43
N SER A 106 0.41 -9.16 4.82
CA SER A 106 -0.23 -10.24 5.56
C SER A 106 0.52 -11.58 5.46
N ILE A 107 -0.07 -12.61 6.05
CA ILE A 107 0.46 -13.98 6.08
C ILE A 107 0.71 -14.53 4.67
N TYR A 108 1.60 -15.49 4.55
CA TYR A 108 2.07 -16.18 3.34
C TYR A 108 3.04 -15.41 2.45
N ILE A 109 3.14 -14.11 2.61
CA ILE A 109 4.00 -13.28 1.75
C ILE A 109 5.45 -13.31 2.24
N HIS A 110 6.37 -13.52 1.31
CA HIS A 110 7.81 -13.52 1.55
C HIS A 110 8.43 -12.30 0.86
N THR A 111 8.92 -11.37 1.64
CA THR A 111 9.48 -10.12 1.14
C THR A 111 10.99 -10.06 1.30
N HIS A 112 11.66 -9.65 0.24
CA HIS A 112 13.08 -9.29 0.20
C HIS A 112 13.19 -7.92 -0.48
N ALA A 113 12.96 -6.85 0.28
CA ALA A 113 12.97 -5.49 -0.26
C ALA A 113 14.38 -4.90 -0.17
N GLU A 114 14.95 -4.56 -1.32
CA GLU A 114 16.25 -3.90 -1.41
C GLU A 114 16.07 -2.37 -1.34
N THR A 115 16.86 -1.73 -0.50
CA THR A 115 16.87 -0.29 -0.32
C THR A 115 18.30 0.23 -0.35
N PRO A 116 18.55 1.54 -0.49
CA PRO A 116 19.88 2.12 -0.33
C PRO A 116 20.51 1.89 1.05
N HIS A 117 19.70 1.48 2.03
CA HIS A 117 20.13 1.24 3.42
C HIS A 117 20.33 -0.24 3.75
N GLY A 118 20.14 -1.12 2.78
CA GLY A 118 20.26 -2.58 2.94
C GLY A 118 18.97 -3.31 2.54
N VAL A 119 18.94 -4.60 2.84
CA VAL A 119 17.84 -5.48 2.53
C VAL A 119 16.97 -5.71 3.76
N GLU A 120 15.69 -5.39 3.65
CA GLU A 120 14.68 -5.73 4.65
C GLU A 120 13.96 -7.03 4.25
N ARG A 121 13.81 -7.93 5.23
CA ARG A 121 13.18 -9.23 5.01
C ARG A 121 12.03 -9.44 5.98
N LEU A 122 10.88 -9.81 5.43
CA LEU A 122 9.71 -10.18 6.20
C LEU A 122 9.08 -11.44 5.63
N MET A 123 8.99 -12.45 6.50
CA MET A 123 8.28 -13.70 6.24
C MET A 123 6.96 -13.65 7.00
N GLY A 124 5.85 -13.63 6.27
CA GLY A 124 4.50 -13.49 6.85
C GLY A 124 4.11 -12.05 7.13
N SER A 125 3.34 -11.82 8.17
CA SER A 125 2.67 -10.55 8.43
C SER A 125 3.53 -9.53 9.14
N GLY A 126 3.29 -8.25 8.83
CA GLY A 126 3.89 -7.13 9.54
C GLY A 126 3.47 -5.77 9.01
N ILE A 127 3.88 -4.76 9.74
CA ILE A 127 3.67 -3.36 9.43
C ILE A 127 4.99 -2.77 8.97
N TRP A 128 4.97 -2.19 7.80
CA TRP A 128 6.10 -1.49 7.19
C TRP A 128 5.99 0.01 7.42
N ARG A 129 7.14 0.65 7.50
CA ARG A 129 7.29 2.10 7.50
C ARG A 129 8.35 2.49 6.47
N LEU A 130 8.02 3.41 5.59
CA LEU A 130 8.91 3.91 4.55
C LEU A 130 9.05 5.42 4.63
N GLN A 131 10.26 5.90 4.72
CA GLN A 131 10.58 7.31 4.46
C GLN A 131 10.76 7.50 2.97
N THR A 132 9.84 8.20 2.34
CA THR A 132 9.78 8.32 0.87
C THR A 132 10.88 9.20 0.27
N ASP A 133 11.47 10.09 1.05
CA ASP A 133 12.58 10.98 0.68
C ASP A 133 13.95 10.27 0.70
N THR A 134 14.16 9.42 1.69
CA THR A 134 15.43 8.69 1.88
C THR A 134 15.39 7.26 1.40
N HIS A 135 14.23 6.75 1.03
CA HIS A 135 13.96 5.33 0.73
C HIS A 135 14.35 4.37 1.87
N LYS A 136 14.32 4.87 3.12
CA LYS A 136 14.56 4.03 4.28
C LYS A 136 13.30 3.27 4.63
N ALA A 137 13.32 1.96 4.42
CA ALA A 137 12.25 1.05 4.84
C ALA A 137 12.61 0.39 6.18
N GLU A 138 11.60 0.16 7.00
CA GLU A 138 11.70 -0.51 8.30
C GLU A 138 10.47 -1.40 8.51
N ILE A 139 10.66 -2.53 9.19
CA ILE A 139 9.56 -3.33 9.69
C ILE A 139 9.29 -2.88 11.13
N VAL A 140 8.16 -2.22 11.35
CA VAL A 140 7.79 -1.63 12.63
C VAL A 140 7.30 -2.69 13.61
N SER A 141 6.47 -3.60 13.11
CA SER A 141 5.88 -4.70 13.90
C SER A 141 5.81 -5.95 13.05
N ARG A 142 5.98 -7.10 13.69
CA ARG A 142 5.90 -8.43 13.08
C ARG A 142 4.78 -9.22 13.76
N GLY A 143 4.41 -10.34 13.15
CA GLY A 143 3.32 -11.17 13.66
C GLY A 143 1.97 -10.67 13.19
N LEU A 144 0.90 -10.96 13.94
CA LEU A 144 -0.47 -10.99 13.46
C LEU A 144 -0.66 -12.08 12.40
N VAL A 145 -1.87 -12.55 12.21
CA VAL A 145 -2.13 -13.58 11.19
C VAL A 145 -2.62 -12.92 9.91
N ASN A 146 -3.60 -12.01 10.01
CA ASN A 146 -4.22 -11.38 8.86
C ASN A 146 -4.53 -9.90 9.15
N PRO A 147 -3.51 -9.03 9.25
CA PRO A 147 -3.71 -7.62 9.59
C PRO A 147 -4.31 -6.87 8.41
N TRP A 148 -5.57 -6.45 8.53
CA TRP A 148 -6.28 -5.69 7.49
C TRP A 148 -6.54 -4.24 7.85
N GLY A 149 -6.36 -3.85 9.09
CA GLY A 149 -6.48 -2.48 9.54
C GLY A 149 -5.22 -2.01 10.22
N HIS A 150 -4.89 -0.75 10.04
CA HIS A 150 -3.83 -0.06 10.75
C HIS A 150 -4.25 1.40 10.94
N GLY A 151 -3.94 1.98 12.08
CA GLY A 151 -4.25 3.38 12.35
C GLY A 151 -3.50 3.92 13.53
N PHE A 152 -3.52 5.24 13.66
CA PHE A 152 -2.91 5.96 14.77
C PHE A 152 -3.99 6.72 15.55
N ASN A 153 -3.84 6.74 16.87
CA ASN A 153 -4.64 7.64 17.67
C ASN A 153 -4.03 9.06 17.67
N ARG A 154 -4.70 10.00 18.35
CA ARG A 154 -4.26 11.40 18.44
C ARG A 154 -2.90 11.63 19.11
N TRP A 155 -2.34 10.61 19.77
CA TRP A 155 -1.01 10.67 20.40
C TRP A 155 0.06 9.94 19.58
N GLY A 156 -0.28 9.48 18.36
CA GLY A 156 0.64 8.76 17.49
C GLY A 156 0.87 7.29 17.88
N GLN A 157 0.03 6.74 18.75
CA GLN A 157 0.10 5.32 19.09
C GLN A 157 -0.52 4.49 17.96
N SER A 158 0.15 3.44 17.58
CA SER A 158 -0.18 2.56 16.46
C SER A 158 -1.06 1.39 16.89
N PHE A 159 -2.12 1.14 16.15
CA PHE A 159 -3.05 0.02 16.37
C PHE A 159 -3.29 -0.72 15.07
N ALA A 160 -3.37 -2.03 15.16
CA ALA A 160 -3.69 -2.89 14.02
C ALA A 160 -4.85 -3.84 14.35
N THR A 161 -5.63 -4.20 13.35
CA THR A 161 -6.63 -5.26 13.46
C THR A 161 -6.06 -6.56 12.93
N ASP A 162 -6.55 -7.68 13.48
CA ASP A 162 -6.23 -9.01 12.97
C ASP A 162 -7.53 -9.72 12.58
N GLY A 163 -7.66 -10.11 11.33
CA GLY A 163 -8.82 -10.83 10.79
C GLY A 163 -8.87 -12.31 11.16
N ALA A 164 -7.83 -12.84 11.80
CA ALA A 164 -7.79 -14.22 12.26
C ALA A 164 -7.57 -14.27 13.78
N GLY A 165 -8.44 -14.92 14.52
CA GLY A 165 -8.23 -15.26 15.92
C GLY A 165 -8.69 -14.25 16.95
N GLY A 166 -9.86 -13.85 17.07
CA GLY A 166 -10.55 -13.37 18.28
C GLY A 166 -10.17 -12.00 18.88
N ASN A 167 -9.04 -11.41 18.55
CA ASN A 167 -8.60 -10.12 19.08
C ASN A 167 -8.79 -9.03 18.02
N GLY A 168 -9.85 -8.24 18.14
CA GLY A 168 -10.22 -7.26 17.12
C GLY A 168 -9.18 -6.15 16.91
N ILE A 169 -8.56 -5.63 17.97
CA ILE A 169 -7.61 -4.50 17.91
C ILE A 169 -6.38 -4.81 18.76
N ASN A 170 -5.22 -4.66 18.17
CA ASN A 170 -3.93 -4.88 18.82
C ASN A 170 -3.13 -3.57 18.85
N TYR A 171 -2.47 -3.30 19.96
CA TYR A 171 -1.49 -2.23 20.03
C TYR A 171 -0.19 -2.70 19.37
N ALA A 172 0.24 -1.98 18.35
CA ALA A 172 1.45 -2.32 17.60
C ALA A 172 2.62 -1.43 18.07
N PHE A 173 3.57 -2.03 18.79
CA PHE A 173 4.78 -1.27 19.14
C PHE A 173 5.88 -1.51 18.12
N ARG A 174 6.76 -0.53 18.05
CA ARG A 174 7.97 -0.65 17.25
C ARG A 174 8.89 -1.73 17.83
N GLY A 175 9.24 -2.71 16.99
CA GLY A 175 10.10 -3.82 17.37
C GLY A 175 9.39 -5.05 17.93
N SER A 176 8.04 -5.07 17.89
CA SER A 176 7.26 -6.27 18.24
C SER A 176 7.27 -7.30 17.12
#